data_12c7ca57b71f90f0d325a57ff7924a0c
#
_entry.id   12c7ca57b71f90f0d325a57ff7924a0c
#
_cell.length_a   1.000
_cell.length_b   1.000
_cell.length_c   1.000
_cell.angle_alpha   90.00
_cell.angle_beta   90.00
_cell.angle_gamma   90.00
#
_symmetry.space_group_name_H-M   'P 1'
#
loop_
_entity.id
_entity.type
_entity.pdbx_description
1 polymer ?
#
loop_
_entity_poly.entity_id
_entity_poly.type
_entity_poly.pdbx_seq_one_letter_code
_entity_poly.pdbx_strand_id
1 'polypeptide(L)' 'IDPLFDEVVEFITETRKVSISSIQRKFRIGYNRSARLVDQLQAQGVISAPSGANSNRVVLAPPPVKD' A
#
# COMPACT_ATOMS: atom_id res chain seq x y z
N ILE A 1 0.60 -14.49 -2.91
CA ILE A 1 0.29 -13.14 -2.37
C ILE A 1 0.14 -13.23 -0.85
N ASP A 2 0.64 -12.21 -0.16
CA ASP A 2 0.56 -12.13 1.30
C ASP A 2 -0.90 -12.13 1.76
N PRO A 3 -1.26 -12.90 2.79
CA PRO A 3 -2.64 -12.90 3.31
C PRO A 3 -3.14 -11.53 3.75
N LEU A 4 -2.24 -10.60 4.08
CA LEU A 4 -2.61 -9.24 4.45
C LEU A 4 -2.87 -8.32 3.26
N PHE A 5 -2.62 -8.80 2.03
CA PHE A 5 -2.67 -7.94 0.85
C PHE A 5 -4.00 -7.19 0.72
N ASP A 6 -5.11 -7.90 0.83
CA ASP A 6 -6.44 -7.29 0.68
C ASP A 6 -6.71 -6.24 1.75
N GLU A 7 -6.30 -6.50 2.98
CA GLU A 7 -6.46 -5.53 4.07
C GLU A 7 -5.59 -4.30 3.85
N VAL A 8 -4.38 -4.49 3.32
CA VAL A 8 -3.50 -3.37 3.00
C VAL A 8 -4.07 -2.54 1.85
N VAL A 9 -4.63 -3.18 0.83
CA VAL A 9 -5.31 -2.47 -0.26
C VAL A 9 -6.43 -1.60 0.29
N GLU A 10 -7.27 -2.15 1.16
CA GLU A 10 -8.36 -1.40 1.77
C GLU A 10 -7.83 -0.21 2.55
N PHE A 11 -6.81 -0.41 3.38
CA PHE A 11 -6.22 0.65 4.18
C PHE A 11 -5.66 1.78 3.29
N ILE A 12 -4.91 1.42 2.26
CA ILE A 12 -4.26 2.39 1.37
C ILE A 12 -5.30 3.16 0.55
N THR A 13 -6.32 2.47 0.03
CA THR A 13 -7.32 3.12 -0.81
C THR A 13 -8.26 4.00 0.00
N GLU A 14 -8.50 3.68 1.26
CA GLU A 14 -9.32 4.52 2.13
C GLU A 14 -8.57 5.77 2.60
N THR A 15 -7.31 5.61 3.02
CA THR A 15 -6.52 6.73 3.53
C THR A 15 -5.92 7.58 2.43
N ARG A 16 -5.81 7.04 1.22
CA ARG A 16 -5.17 7.66 0.06
C ARG A 16 -3.70 7.98 0.30
N LYS A 17 -3.08 7.26 1.23
CA LYS A 17 -1.66 7.43 1.57
C LYS A 17 -0.98 6.07 1.61
N VAL A 18 0.25 6.04 1.12
CA VAL A 18 1.05 4.82 1.16
C VAL A 18 2.44 5.14 1.71
N SER A 19 2.83 4.42 2.75
CA SER A 19 4.21 4.45 3.26
C SER A 19 4.48 3.14 3.96
N ILE A 20 5.74 2.70 3.91
CA ILE A 20 6.16 1.49 4.59
C ILE A 20 5.92 1.63 6.10
N SER A 21 6.25 2.79 6.66
CA SER A 21 6.06 3.05 8.10
C SER A 21 4.62 2.91 8.55
N SER A 22 3.67 3.43 7.78
CA SER A 22 2.27 3.36 8.18
C SER A 22 1.76 1.92 8.13
N ILE A 23 2.19 1.14 7.15
CA ILE A 23 1.83 -0.27 7.03
C ILE A 23 2.41 -1.06 8.20
N GLN A 24 3.67 -0.83 8.54
CA GLN A 24 4.30 -1.49 9.68
C GLN A 24 3.51 -1.25 10.97
N ARG A 25 3.12 -0.02 11.22
CA ARG A 25 2.39 0.33 12.44
C ARG A 25 0.96 -0.20 12.44
N LYS A 26 0.28 -0.09 11.30
CA LYS A 26 -1.13 -0.51 11.21
C LYS A 26 -1.27 -2.01 11.38
N PHE A 27 -0.39 -2.78 10.74
CA PHE A 27 -0.51 -4.24 10.68
C PHE A 27 0.47 -4.95 11.62
N ARG A 28 1.34 -4.20 12.30
CA ARG A 28 2.33 -4.72 13.26
C ARG A 28 3.22 -5.78 12.63
N ILE A 29 3.77 -5.43 11.48
CA ILE A 29 4.68 -6.32 10.73
C ILE A 29 6.02 -5.65 10.54
N GLY A 30 7.04 -6.44 10.18
CA GLY A 30 8.37 -5.94 9.96
C GLY A 30 8.54 -5.18 8.65
N TYR A 31 9.68 -4.55 8.49
CA TYR A 31 10.01 -3.75 7.32
C TYR A 31 9.98 -4.57 6.04
N ASN A 32 10.62 -5.73 6.03
CA ASN A 32 10.74 -6.53 4.81
C ASN A 32 9.37 -6.96 4.28
N ARG A 33 8.49 -7.37 5.17
CA ARG A 33 7.14 -7.77 4.78
C ARG A 33 6.35 -6.59 4.26
N SER A 34 6.47 -5.44 4.92
CA SER A 34 5.82 -4.20 4.47
C SER A 34 6.31 -3.76 3.10
N ALA A 35 7.63 -3.83 2.87
CA ALA A 35 8.21 -3.47 1.58
C ALA A 35 7.71 -4.38 0.46
N ARG A 36 7.58 -5.69 0.73
CA ARG A 36 7.04 -6.63 -0.27
C ARG A 36 5.58 -6.33 -0.57
N LEU A 37 4.79 -5.96 0.44
CA LEU A 37 3.40 -5.56 0.22
C LEU A 37 3.33 -4.32 -0.67
N VAL A 38 4.19 -3.34 -0.44
CA VAL A 38 4.25 -2.15 -1.28
C VAL A 38 4.62 -2.52 -2.73
N ASP A 39 5.59 -3.41 -2.91
CA ASP A 39 5.96 -3.88 -4.24
C ASP A 39 4.78 -4.59 -4.93
N GLN A 40 4.03 -5.38 -4.20
CA GLN A 40 2.86 -6.07 -4.73
C GLN A 40 1.74 -5.09 -5.10
N LEU A 41 1.54 -4.05 -4.28
CA LEU A 41 0.57 -2.99 -4.58
C LEU A 41 0.92 -2.30 -5.90
N GLN A 42 2.18 -2.01 -6.11
CA GLN A 42 2.65 -1.41 -7.37
C GLN A 42 2.43 -2.37 -8.54
N ALA A 43 2.80 -3.63 -8.37
CA ALA A 43 2.66 -4.64 -9.43
C ALA A 43 1.20 -4.85 -9.84
N GLN A 44 0.27 -4.70 -8.89
CA GLN A 44 -1.17 -4.84 -9.16
C GLN A 44 -1.83 -3.55 -9.62
N GLY A 45 -1.07 -2.46 -9.74
CA GLY A 45 -1.61 -1.19 -10.20
C GLY A 45 -2.40 -0.43 -9.16
N VAL A 46 -2.29 -0.79 -7.89
CA VAL A 46 -2.98 -0.08 -6.81
C VAL A 46 -2.31 1.26 -6.51
N ILE A 47 -0.99 1.30 -6.63
CA ILE A 47 -0.20 2.50 -6.41
C ILE A 47 0.77 2.70 -7.56
N SER A 48 1.22 3.94 -7.75
CA SER A 48 2.23 4.26 -8.76
C SER A 48 3.62 3.85 -8.30
N ALA A 49 4.54 3.79 -9.25
CA ALA A 49 5.96 3.69 -8.93
C ALA A 49 6.41 4.96 -8.19
N PRO A 50 7.50 4.89 -7.39
CA PRO A 50 8.04 6.07 -6.74
C PRO A 50 8.38 7.15 -7.78
N SER A 51 8.07 8.40 -7.48
CA SER A 51 8.38 9.51 -8.36
C SER A 51 8.90 10.69 -7.56
N GLY A 52 9.78 11.45 -8.17
CA GLY A 52 10.37 12.63 -7.54
C GLY A 52 11.43 12.29 -6.50
N ALA A 53 12.02 13.33 -5.93
CA ALA A 53 13.14 13.21 -4.99
C ALA A 53 12.75 12.53 -3.68
N ASN A 54 11.48 12.57 -3.32
CA ASN A 54 10.99 12.03 -2.04
C ASN A 54 10.39 10.63 -2.19
N SER A 55 10.53 10.03 -3.35
CA SER A 55 9.96 8.70 -3.63
C SER A 55 8.46 8.62 -3.33
N ASN A 56 7.74 9.71 -3.59
CA ASN A 56 6.30 9.75 -3.35
C ASN A 56 5.57 8.83 -4.31
N ARG A 57 4.53 8.19 -3.81
CA ARG A 57 3.66 7.32 -4.60
C ARG A 57 2.24 7.86 -4.57
N VAL A 58 1.51 7.66 -5.65
CA VAL A 58 0.10 8.04 -5.76
C VAL A 58 -0.76 6.78 -5.67
N VAL A 59 -1.83 6.86 -4.91
CA VAL A 59 -2.82 5.77 -4.86
C VAL A 59 -3.70 5.87 -6.10
N LEU A 60 -3.65 4.85 -6.93
CA LEU A 60 -4.33 4.82 -8.22
C LEU A 60 -5.72 4.21 -8.15
N ALA A 61 -5.89 3.20 -7.30
CA ALA A 61 -7.16 2.49 -7.18
C ALA A 61 -8.18 3.33 -6.40
N PRO A 62 -9.48 3.24 -6.75
CA PRO A 62 -10.51 3.90 -5.96
C PRO A 62 -10.71 3.18 -4.63
N PRO A 63 -11.34 3.86 -3.63
CA PRO A 63 -11.70 3.17 -2.40
C PRO A 63 -12.62 1.98 -2.69
N PRO A 64 -12.58 0.93 -1.84
CA PRO A 64 -13.46 -0.22 -2.07
C PRO A 64 -14.92 0.20 -1.99
N VAL A 65 -15.72 -0.41 -2.86
CA VAL A 65 -17.18 -0.21 -2.81
C VAL A 65 -17.73 -1.09 -1.71
N LYS A 66 -18.42 -0.47 -0.78
CA LYS A 66 -19.06 -1.19 0.34
C LYS A 66 -20.57 -1.05 0.20
N ASP A 67 -21.23 -2.17 0.13
CA ASP A 67 -22.69 -2.21 0.07
C ASP A 67 -23.29 -2.10 1.46
#